data_8bbff807ab03641e1c212ed15d441165
#
_entry.id   8bbff807ab03641e1c212ed15d441165
#
_cell.length_a   1.000
_cell.length_b   1.000
_cell.length_c   1.000
_cell.angle_alpha   90.00
_cell.angle_beta   90.00
_cell.angle_gamma   90.00
#
_symmetry.space_group_name_H-M   'P 1'
#
loop_
_entity.id
_entity.type
_entity.pdbx_description
1 polymer ?
#
loop_
_entity_poly.entity_id
_entity_poly.type
_entity_poly.pdbx_seq_one_letter_code
_entity_poly.pdbx_strand_id
1 'polypeptide(L)'
;MNSDLLNLLSTLAFFAAGFALLRWINRFEPQWVSRDGTRFSARMTEDLPDATKWADVRVTVDATRLIVYGRGRRGKAFRGRWKISYFTDTEDLKRRHYVVINEIDNDDRAILRVPATSKCVAALDAIVAK
;
A
#
# COMPACT_ATOMS: atom_id res chain seq x y z
N MET A 1 -17.30 13.36 46.99
CA MET A 1 -17.32 12.72 45.74
C MET A 1 -16.24 11.67 45.67
N ASN A 2 -16.60 10.65 45.10
CA ASN A 2 -15.89 9.40 45.23
C ASN A 2 -14.67 9.37 44.31
N SER A 3 -13.52 9.05 44.89
CA SER A 3 -12.30 8.77 44.12
C SER A 3 -12.52 7.65 43.12
N ASP A 4 -13.45 6.74 43.38
CA ASP A 4 -13.80 5.65 42.45
C ASP A 4 -14.41 6.16 41.17
N LEU A 5 -15.24 7.21 41.23
CA LEU A 5 -15.82 7.83 40.03
C LEU A 5 -14.76 8.52 39.20
N LEU A 6 -13.85 9.25 39.86
CA LEU A 6 -12.70 9.89 39.16
C LEU A 6 -11.79 8.87 38.51
N ASN A 7 -11.51 7.76 39.18
CA ASN A 7 -10.69 6.69 38.62
C ASN A 7 -11.37 6.04 37.41
N LEU A 8 -12.68 5.83 37.49
CA LEU A 8 -13.46 5.27 36.40
C LEU A 8 -13.43 6.20 35.18
N LEU A 9 -13.67 7.49 35.37
CA LEU A 9 -13.63 8.49 34.31
C LEU A 9 -12.25 8.60 33.69
N SER A 10 -11.19 8.57 34.51
CA SER A 10 -9.81 8.61 34.02
C SER A 10 -9.47 7.38 33.19
N THR A 11 -9.90 6.20 33.62
CA THR A 11 -9.69 4.94 32.90
C THR A 11 -10.43 4.97 31.57
N LEU A 12 -11.68 5.39 31.54
CA LEU A 12 -12.46 5.52 30.31
C LEU A 12 -11.83 6.51 29.34
N ALA A 13 -11.35 7.65 29.83
CA ALA A 13 -10.67 8.63 29.01
C ALA A 13 -9.38 8.07 28.39
N PHE A 14 -8.63 7.29 29.15
CA PHE A 14 -7.41 6.65 28.69
C PHE A 14 -7.70 5.64 27.57
N PHE A 15 -8.70 4.79 27.74
CA PHE A 15 -9.09 3.83 26.71
C PHE A 15 -9.62 4.52 25.45
N ALA A 16 -10.41 5.59 25.60
CA ALA A 16 -10.93 6.36 24.49
C ALA A 16 -9.81 7.01 23.68
N ALA A 17 -8.81 7.58 24.38
CA ALA A 17 -7.63 8.19 23.73
C ALA A 17 -6.80 7.14 22.99
N GLY A 18 -6.57 5.98 23.60
CA GLY A 18 -5.85 4.88 22.97
C GLY A 18 -6.57 4.35 21.74
N PHE A 19 -7.88 4.20 21.82
CA PHE A 19 -8.71 3.74 20.70
C PHE A 19 -8.69 4.77 19.54
N ALA A 20 -8.82 6.06 19.89
CA ALA A 20 -8.76 7.14 18.88
C ALA A 20 -7.39 7.18 18.19
N LEU A 21 -6.31 6.97 18.96
CA LEU A 21 -4.95 6.92 18.40
C LEU A 21 -4.79 5.74 17.44
N LEU A 22 -5.29 4.55 17.81
CA LEU A 22 -5.26 3.38 16.94
C LEU A 22 -6.04 3.62 15.65
N ARG A 23 -7.22 4.24 15.74
CA ARG A 23 -8.00 4.62 14.55
C ARG A 23 -7.26 5.62 13.68
N TRP A 24 -6.60 6.57 14.30
CA TRP A 24 -5.81 7.57 13.58
C TRP A 24 -4.63 6.95 12.86
N ILE A 25 -3.91 6.04 13.51
CA ILE A 25 -2.80 5.28 12.90
C ILE A 25 -3.30 4.43 11.74
N ASN A 26 -4.46 3.79 11.87
CA ASN A 26 -5.04 2.94 10.83
C ASN A 26 -5.52 3.74 9.61
N ARG A 27 -5.79 5.03 9.75
CA ARG A 27 -6.10 5.91 8.61
C ARG A 27 -4.92 6.15 7.71
N PHE A 28 -3.72 6.16 8.27
CA PHE A 28 -2.49 6.22 7.50
C PHE A 28 -2.09 4.78 7.21
N GLU A 29 -2.22 4.36 5.97
CA GLU A 29 -1.73 3.05 5.58
C GLU A 29 -0.24 2.99 5.89
N PRO A 30 0.21 2.16 6.87
CA PRO A 30 1.62 2.10 7.18
C PRO A 30 2.36 1.51 6.00
N GLN A 31 3.15 2.34 5.34
CA GLN A 31 4.00 1.89 4.26
C GLN A 31 5.44 1.84 4.75
N TRP A 32 6.08 0.69 4.58
CA TRP A 32 7.51 0.59 4.74
C TRP A 32 8.20 0.95 3.42
N VAL A 33 9.17 1.85 3.47
CA VAL A 33 9.96 2.27 2.31
C VAL A 33 11.43 2.32 2.69
N SER A 34 12.30 1.77 1.86
CA SER A 34 13.74 1.87 2.05
C SER A 34 14.23 3.30 1.78
N ARG A 35 15.46 3.62 2.22
CA ARG A 35 16.01 4.97 2.08
C ARG A 35 16.09 5.43 0.63
N ASP A 36 16.41 4.53 -0.29
CA ASP A 36 16.54 4.83 -1.72
C ASP A 36 15.21 4.71 -2.48
N GLY A 37 14.14 4.31 -1.81
CA GLY A 37 12.82 4.15 -2.43
C GLY A 37 12.67 2.94 -3.34
N THR A 38 13.66 2.05 -3.43
CA THR A 38 13.62 0.90 -4.34
C THR A 38 12.99 -0.35 -3.74
N ARG A 39 12.79 -0.38 -2.43
CA ARG A 39 12.09 -1.46 -1.74
C ARG A 39 11.00 -0.86 -0.86
N PHE A 40 9.80 -1.36 -1.00
CA PHE A 40 8.66 -0.80 -0.29
C PHE A 40 7.54 -1.81 -0.16
N SER A 41 6.64 -1.54 0.79
CA SER A 41 5.37 -2.25 0.89
C SER A 41 4.32 -1.50 0.07
N ALA A 42 3.40 -2.24 -0.52
CA ALA A 42 2.34 -1.68 -1.34
C ALA A 42 1.11 -2.57 -1.29
N ARG A 43 0.08 -2.18 -2.01
CA ARG A 43 -1.12 -2.99 -2.19
C ARG A 43 -1.37 -3.21 -3.67
N MET A 44 -1.80 -4.40 -4.00
CA MET A 44 -2.13 -4.76 -5.38
C MET A 44 -3.52 -5.38 -5.45
N THR A 45 -4.20 -5.13 -6.55
CA THR A 45 -5.46 -5.79 -6.89
C THR A 45 -5.48 -6.14 -8.37
N GLU A 46 -6.38 -7.00 -8.77
CA GLU A 46 -6.58 -7.32 -10.17
C GLU A 46 -7.12 -6.11 -10.94
N ASP A 47 -6.71 -5.95 -12.19
CA ASP A 47 -7.21 -4.88 -13.06
C ASP A 47 -8.58 -5.28 -13.62
N LEU A 48 -9.57 -5.31 -12.76
CA LEU A 48 -10.96 -5.61 -13.10
C LEU A 48 -11.87 -4.50 -12.57
N PRO A 49 -12.95 -4.17 -13.29
CA PRO A 49 -13.85 -3.08 -12.88
C PRO A 49 -14.49 -3.29 -11.51
N ASP A 50 -14.68 -4.54 -11.10
CA ASP A 50 -15.30 -4.91 -9.84
C ASP A 50 -14.31 -5.30 -8.74
N ALA A 51 -13.00 -5.08 -8.97
CA ALA A 51 -11.98 -5.40 -7.99
C ALA A 51 -12.10 -4.49 -6.76
N THR A 52 -12.45 -5.06 -5.62
CA THR A 52 -12.66 -4.32 -4.38
C THR A 52 -11.70 -4.74 -3.27
N LYS A 53 -10.90 -5.78 -3.50
CA LYS A 53 -10.05 -6.36 -2.47
C LYS A 53 -8.57 -6.17 -2.81
N TRP A 54 -7.84 -5.58 -1.87
CA TRP A 54 -6.42 -5.28 -2.03
C TRP A 54 -5.58 -6.26 -1.22
N ALA A 55 -4.51 -6.75 -1.82
CA ALA A 55 -3.54 -7.64 -1.18
C ALA A 55 -2.29 -6.87 -0.77
N ASP A 56 -1.74 -7.18 0.40
CA ASP A 56 -0.48 -6.61 0.85
C ASP A 56 0.69 -7.30 0.14
N VAL A 57 1.57 -6.50 -0.45
CA VAL A 57 2.73 -7.00 -1.17
C VAL A 57 3.97 -6.20 -0.79
N ARG A 58 5.14 -6.81 -1.00
CA ARG A 58 6.42 -6.12 -0.94
C ARG A 58 7.02 -6.07 -2.33
N VAL A 59 7.52 -4.91 -2.69
CA VAL A 59 8.03 -4.66 -4.03
C VAL A 59 9.49 -4.25 -3.94
N THR A 60 10.31 -4.81 -4.83
CA THR A 60 11.69 -4.40 -5.04
C THR A 60 11.83 -3.95 -6.49
N VAL A 61 12.37 -2.75 -6.69
CA VAL A 61 12.65 -2.24 -8.03
C VAL A 61 14.01 -2.74 -8.47
N ASP A 62 14.03 -3.47 -9.58
CA ASP A 62 15.26 -3.97 -10.21
C ASP A 62 15.32 -3.48 -11.66
N ALA A 63 16.14 -2.47 -11.90
CA ALA A 63 16.23 -1.76 -13.19
C ALA A 63 14.86 -1.23 -13.62
N THR A 64 14.22 -1.83 -14.64
CA THR A 64 12.91 -1.43 -15.13
C THR A 64 11.80 -2.38 -14.71
N ARG A 65 12.10 -3.33 -13.84
CA ARG A 65 11.17 -4.38 -13.41
C ARG A 65 10.84 -4.25 -11.94
N LEU A 66 9.66 -4.74 -11.58
CA LEU A 66 9.23 -4.86 -10.20
C LEU A 66 9.23 -6.33 -9.81
N ILE A 67 9.93 -6.66 -8.73
CA ILE A 67 9.88 -7.99 -8.14
C ILE A 67 8.89 -7.91 -6.97
N VAL A 68 7.77 -8.63 -7.08
CA VAL A 68 6.69 -8.59 -6.12
C VAL A 68 6.71 -9.84 -5.26
N TYR A 69 6.68 -9.63 -3.96
CA TYR A 69 6.59 -10.67 -2.95
C TYR A 69 5.28 -10.49 -2.18
N GLY A 70 4.33 -11.38 -2.44
CA GLY A 70 3.01 -11.26 -1.82
C GLY A 70 2.91 -11.98 -0.49
N ARG A 71 2.17 -11.38 0.44
CA ARG A 71 1.85 -11.94 1.74
C ARG A 71 0.45 -12.54 1.74
N GLY A 72 0.28 -13.67 2.45
CA GLY A 72 -1.01 -14.31 2.60
C GLY A 72 -1.52 -14.94 1.31
N ARG A 73 -2.76 -15.41 1.34
CA ARG A 73 -3.37 -16.11 0.19
C ARG A 73 -3.53 -15.21 -1.04
N ARG A 74 -3.95 -13.97 -0.81
CA ARG A 74 -4.16 -13.01 -1.91
C ARG A 74 -2.85 -12.53 -2.49
N GLY A 75 -1.88 -12.25 -1.63
CA GLY A 75 -0.59 -11.77 -2.07
C GLY A 75 0.18 -12.80 -2.89
N LYS A 76 -0.03 -14.08 -2.64
CA LYS A 76 0.63 -15.14 -3.41
C LYS A 76 0.32 -15.09 -4.90
N ALA A 77 -0.89 -14.65 -5.27
CA ALA A 77 -1.30 -14.54 -6.66
C ALA A 77 -0.49 -13.48 -7.43
N PHE A 78 0.11 -12.52 -6.72
CA PHE A 78 0.86 -11.43 -7.32
C PHE A 78 2.38 -11.63 -7.26
N ARG A 79 2.85 -12.75 -6.76
CA ARG A 79 4.29 -13.04 -6.72
C ARG A 79 4.85 -13.13 -8.13
N GLY A 80 6.01 -12.53 -8.32
CA GLY A 80 6.72 -12.63 -9.59
C GLY A 80 7.30 -11.30 -10.03
N ARG A 81 7.61 -11.22 -11.31
CA ARG A 81 8.16 -10.03 -11.94
C ARG A 81 7.11 -9.33 -12.76
N TRP A 82 7.05 -8.02 -12.59
CA TRP A 82 6.04 -7.18 -13.22
C TRP A 82 6.71 -6.00 -13.91
N LYS A 83 6.08 -5.52 -14.97
CA LYS A 83 6.50 -4.29 -15.66
C LYS A 83 5.43 -3.23 -15.46
N ILE A 84 5.86 -1.98 -15.26
CA ILE A 84 4.92 -0.86 -15.19
C ILE A 84 4.54 -0.47 -16.61
N SER A 85 3.26 -0.46 -16.91
CA SER A 85 2.75 0.00 -18.19
C SER A 85 2.52 1.51 -18.17
N TYR A 86 1.72 1.98 -17.22
CA TYR A 86 1.41 3.40 -17.06
C TYR A 86 0.85 3.64 -15.66
N PHE A 87 0.83 4.91 -15.25
CA PHE A 87 0.10 5.29 -14.05
C PHE A 87 -1.27 5.85 -14.43
N THR A 88 -2.25 5.61 -13.57
CA THR A 88 -3.60 6.15 -13.77
C THR A 88 -3.84 7.27 -12.78
N ASP A 89 -4.46 8.34 -13.27
CA ASP A 89 -4.98 9.38 -12.39
C ASP A 89 -6.17 8.82 -11.63
N THR A 90 -6.09 8.92 -10.30
CA THR A 90 -7.21 8.53 -9.45
C THR A 90 -7.84 9.78 -8.87
N GLU A 91 -9.12 9.67 -8.51
CA GLU A 91 -9.79 10.75 -7.77
C GLU A 91 -9.20 10.94 -6.38
N ASP A 92 -8.47 9.95 -5.87
CA ASP A 92 -7.82 10.00 -4.57
C ASP A 92 -6.40 10.59 -4.71
N LEU A 93 -6.26 11.87 -4.37
CA LEU A 93 -4.99 12.58 -4.43
C LEU A 93 -3.93 12.05 -3.44
N LYS A 94 -4.34 11.25 -2.47
CA LYS A 94 -3.43 10.69 -1.46
C LYS A 94 -2.75 9.41 -1.92
N ARG A 95 -3.23 8.81 -2.99
CA ARG A 95 -2.75 7.52 -3.49
C ARG A 95 -2.45 7.61 -4.97
N ARG A 96 -1.47 6.83 -5.39
CA ARG A 96 -1.10 6.74 -6.79
C ARG A 96 -1.23 5.30 -7.26
N HIS A 97 -1.86 5.10 -8.40
CA HIS A 97 -2.10 3.79 -8.99
C HIS A 97 -1.23 3.61 -10.23
N TYR A 98 -0.59 2.46 -10.31
CA TYR A 98 0.19 2.05 -11.49
C TYR A 98 -0.41 0.78 -12.05
N VAL A 99 -0.62 0.74 -13.36
CA VAL A 99 -1.01 -0.49 -14.03
C VAL A 99 0.26 -1.27 -14.36
N VAL A 100 0.33 -2.50 -13.84
CA VAL A 100 1.48 -3.38 -14.01
C VAL A 100 1.06 -4.63 -14.78
N ILE A 101 1.97 -5.15 -15.58
CA ILE A 101 1.75 -6.31 -16.43
C ILE A 101 2.74 -7.39 -16.03
N ASN A 102 2.25 -8.62 -15.87
CA ASN A 102 3.10 -9.76 -15.54
C ASN A 102 4.10 -10.02 -16.66
N GLU A 103 5.37 -10.22 -16.33
CA GLU A 103 6.42 -10.43 -17.31
C GLU A 103 6.28 -11.75 -18.06
N ILE A 104 5.76 -12.78 -17.38
CA ILE A 104 5.58 -14.12 -17.98
C ILE A 104 4.25 -14.21 -18.71
N ASP A 105 3.20 -13.65 -18.15
CA ASP A 105 1.84 -13.67 -18.70
C ASP A 105 1.37 -12.23 -18.94
N ASN A 106 1.49 -11.77 -20.17
CA ASN A 106 1.12 -10.41 -20.55
C ASN A 106 -0.38 -10.10 -20.42
N ASP A 107 -1.22 -11.13 -20.33
CA ASP A 107 -2.65 -10.96 -20.12
C ASP A 107 -2.98 -10.73 -18.64
N ASP A 108 -2.05 -11.03 -17.76
CA ASP A 108 -2.23 -10.83 -16.33
C ASP A 108 -1.82 -9.42 -15.95
N ARG A 109 -2.81 -8.57 -15.72
CA ARG A 109 -2.64 -7.16 -15.35
C ARG A 109 -3.11 -6.95 -13.92
N ALA A 110 -2.45 -6.04 -13.23
CA ALA A 110 -2.80 -5.67 -11.86
C ALA A 110 -2.62 -4.18 -11.65
N ILE A 111 -3.20 -3.68 -10.58
CA ILE A 111 -3.03 -2.29 -10.15
C ILE A 111 -2.19 -2.28 -8.88
N LEU A 112 -1.08 -1.55 -8.92
CA LEU A 112 -0.22 -1.33 -7.78
C LEU A 112 -0.56 0.02 -7.16
N ARG A 113 -0.89 0.04 -5.88
CA ARG A 113 -1.27 1.25 -5.15
C ARG A 113 -0.24 1.61 -4.11
N VAL A 114 0.25 2.85 -4.15
CA VAL A 114 1.19 3.39 -3.18
C VAL A 114 0.71 4.77 -2.72
N PRO A 115 1.12 5.25 -1.52
CA PRO A 115 0.87 6.63 -1.13
C PRO A 115 1.55 7.60 -2.10
N ALA A 116 0.84 8.66 -2.51
CA ALA A 116 1.34 9.62 -3.50
C ALA A 116 2.59 10.38 -3.03
N THR A 117 2.78 10.50 -1.72
CA THR A 117 3.93 11.20 -1.12
C THR A 117 5.09 10.27 -0.79
N SER A 118 5.00 8.99 -1.12
CA SER A 118 6.04 8.01 -0.81
C SER A 118 7.30 8.24 -1.65
N LYS A 119 8.45 7.92 -1.07
CA LYS A 119 9.75 7.98 -1.77
C LYS A 119 9.80 7.04 -2.97
N CYS A 120 9.02 5.94 -2.95
CA CYS A 120 9.01 4.99 -4.05
C CYS A 120 8.39 5.58 -5.34
N VAL A 121 7.58 6.63 -5.24
CA VAL A 121 6.95 7.27 -6.41
C VAL A 121 8.00 7.77 -7.39
N ALA A 122 9.07 8.38 -6.90
CA ALA A 122 10.16 8.85 -7.76
C ALA A 122 10.82 7.70 -8.54
N ALA A 123 11.07 6.57 -7.88
CA ALA A 123 11.65 5.40 -8.52
C ALA A 123 10.69 4.78 -9.55
N LEU A 124 9.41 4.71 -9.23
CA LEU A 124 8.39 4.16 -10.13
C LEU A 124 8.16 5.06 -11.34
N ASP A 125 8.10 6.37 -11.14
CA ASP A 125 7.94 7.33 -12.24
C ASP A 125 9.14 7.33 -13.18
N ALA A 126 10.33 7.11 -12.67
CA ALA A 126 11.53 6.99 -13.49
C ALA A 126 11.46 5.77 -14.42
N ILE A 127 10.83 4.69 -14.00
CA ILE A 127 10.61 3.51 -14.85
C ILE A 127 9.59 3.82 -15.95
N VAL A 128 8.50 4.50 -15.60
CA VAL A 128 7.44 4.85 -16.56
C VAL A 128 7.99 5.77 -17.65
N ALA A 129 8.91 6.67 -17.31
CA ALA A 129 9.51 7.62 -18.24
C ALA A 129 10.47 6.96 -19.24
N LYS A 130 10.93 5.75 -18.95
CA LYS A 130 11.77 4.96 -19.85
C LYS A 130 10.92 4.06 -20.74
#